data_ee023f245401903794c1f8c5abe2ac77
#
_entry.id   ee023f245401903794c1f8c5abe2ac77
#
_cell.length_a   1.000
_cell.length_b   1.000
_cell.length_c   1.000
_cell.angle_alpha   90.00
_cell.angle_beta   90.00
_cell.angle_gamma   90.00
#
_symmetry.space_group_name_H-M   'P 1'
#
loop_
_entity.id
_entity.type
_entity.pdbx_description
1 polymer ?
#
loop_
_entity_poly.entity_id
_entity_poly.type
_entity_poly.pdbx_seq_one_letter_code
_entity_poly.pdbx_strand_id
1 'polypeptide(L)'
;RYLERTQDTARLIQAYHHLIMDIPKGAEPPWDIMIDILDAQPLFRARFKAGSEQNVLKFLIADDKASCGIPFAVKAARENVRTTRDVLPEEAWELVNELHLFVEAHAGNASGRRNRHDFLSEVKSRCQMINGLLGASLPRDHAYGFIKLGRLVECADMTTRIMDVGAGDIMERAGRFGAIDPLLWGALLQALSAAAAYRREVGPIIEKDAALNFIFLSSTFPRSMKYFVRETRKELMRLNNHDLAIRAVERLRRRLTRLDAEHFTSGELHGYIDDFQLQLTSLDAAIQATLFSWENA
;
A
#
# COMPACT_ATOMS: atom_id res chain seq x y z
N ARG A 1 2.87 -5.52 8.66
CA ARG A 1 2.84 -4.19 8.00
C ARG A 1 4.03 -4.02 7.07
N TYR A 2 5.26 -4.16 7.53
CA TYR A 2 6.47 -3.83 6.75
C TYR A 2 6.65 -4.66 5.46
N LEU A 3 6.24 -5.93 5.42
CA LEU A 3 6.23 -6.72 4.18
C LEU A 3 5.25 -6.16 3.15
N GLU A 4 4.07 -5.74 3.58
CA GLU A 4 3.09 -5.11 2.69
C GLU A 4 3.62 -3.76 2.18
N ARG A 5 4.20 -2.92 3.05
CA ARG A 5 4.85 -1.66 2.67
C ARG A 5 5.95 -1.88 1.64
N THR A 6 6.83 -2.87 1.87
CA THR A 6 7.89 -3.24 0.92
C THR A 6 7.31 -3.58 -0.45
N GLN A 7 6.29 -4.43 -0.47
CA GLN A 7 5.63 -4.88 -1.70
C GLN A 7 4.93 -3.73 -2.42
N ASP A 8 4.24 -2.86 -1.70
CA ASP A 8 3.50 -1.72 -2.25
C ASP A 8 4.44 -0.66 -2.80
N THR A 9 5.54 -0.33 -2.09
CA THR A 9 6.57 0.58 -2.58
C THR A 9 7.21 0.05 -3.86
N ALA A 10 7.56 -1.25 -3.90
CA ALA A 10 8.13 -1.86 -5.10
C ALA A 10 7.15 -1.83 -6.29
N ARG A 11 5.86 -2.06 -6.03
CA ARG A 11 4.80 -2.03 -7.04
C ARG A 11 4.53 -0.62 -7.55
N LEU A 12 4.48 0.37 -6.65
CA LEU A 12 4.32 1.78 -7.01
C LEU A 12 5.43 2.24 -7.96
N ILE A 13 6.69 1.97 -7.61
CA ILE A 13 7.84 2.32 -8.46
C ILE A 13 7.74 1.63 -9.82
N GLN A 14 7.36 0.35 -9.86
CA GLN A 14 7.26 -0.40 -11.11
C GLN A 14 6.11 0.11 -11.99
N ALA A 15 4.94 0.38 -11.43
CA ALA A 15 3.80 0.91 -12.17
C ALA A 15 4.12 2.30 -12.75
N TYR A 16 4.74 3.15 -11.95
CA TYR A 16 5.18 4.48 -12.41
C TYR A 16 6.24 4.40 -13.51
N HIS A 17 7.20 3.48 -13.39
CA HIS A 17 8.22 3.28 -14.42
C HIS A 17 7.60 2.84 -15.75
N HIS A 18 6.62 1.95 -15.75
CA HIS A 18 5.89 1.56 -16.96
C HIS A 18 5.12 2.74 -17.55
N LEU A 19 4.41 3.51 -16.69
CA LEU A 19 3.70 4.70 -17.14
C LEU A 19 4.59 5.68 -17.89
N ILE A 20 5.79 5.99 -17.36
CA ILE A 20 6.74 6.90 -18.02
C ILE A 20 7.20 6.39 -19.41
N MET A 21 7.20 5.08 -19.64
CA MET A 21 7.53 4.52 -20.96
C MET A 21 6.37 4.61 -21.96
N ASP A 22 5.14 4.60 -21.48
CA ASP A 22 3.93 4.56 -22.30
C ASP A 22 3.33 5.95 -22.56
N ILE A 23 3.68 6.95 -21.76
CA ILE A 23 3.11 8.30 -21.84
C ILE A 23 3.92 9.18 -22.80
N PRO A 24 3.28 10.08 -23.60
CA PRO A 24 3.97 11.04 -24.45
C PRO A 24 4.88 11.96 -23.63
N LYS A 25 6.05 12.30 -24.20
CA LYS A 25 7.00 13.23 -23.58
C LYS A 25 6.34 14.58 -23.26
N GLY A 26 6.56 15.06 -22.04
CA GLY A 26 6.01 16.33 -21.55
C GLY A 26 4.65 16.21 -20.86
N ALA A 27 4.05 15.02 -20.85
CA ALA A 27 2.82 14.72 -20.11
C ALA A 27 3.07 13.89 -18.85
N GLU A 28 4.32 13.52 -18.59
CA GLU A 28 4.69 12.68 -17.46
C GLU A 28 4.39 13.38 -16.12
N PRO A 29 3.80 12.68 -15.15
CA PRO A 29 3.78 13.18 -13.76
C PRO A 29 5.23 13.35 -13.25
N PRO A 30 5.48 14.25 -12.29
CA PRO A 30 6.82 14.40 -11.71
C PRO A 30 7.20 13.16 -10.88
N TRP A 31 8.50 12.83 -10.82
CA TRP A 31 8.99 11.66 -10.09
C TRP A 31 8.74 11.74 -8.57
N ASP A 32 8.72 12.94 -8.01
CA ASP A 32 8.47 13.18 -6.59
C ASP A 32 7.00 12.99 -6.17
N ILE A 33 6.08 12.77 -7.11
CA ILE A 33 4.70 12.32 -6.79
C ILE A 33 4.72 11.04 -5.92
N MET A 34 5.69 10.15 -6.11
CA MET A 34 5.83 8.96 -5.26
C MET A 34 6.23 9.33 -3.83
N ILE A 35 6.98 10.41 -3.64
CA ILE A 35 7.35 10.91 -2.32
C ILE A 35 6.12 11.53 -1.63
N ASP A 36 5.26 12.21 -2.38
CA ASP A 36 3.99 12.76 -1.87
C ASP A 36 3.03 11.63 -1.49
N ILE A 37 2.84 10.60 -2.34
CA ILE A 37 2.06 9.41 -2.04
C ILE A 37 2.53 8.73 -0.73
N LEU A 38 3.83 8.66 -0.50
CA LEU A 38 4.42 8.02 0.67
C LEU A 38 4.50 8.94 1.90
N ASP A 39 4.03 10.20 1.79
CA ASP A 39 4.11 11.23 2.84
C ASP A 39 5.54 11.37 3.39
N ALA A 40 6.52 11.43 2.50
CA ALA A 40 7.93 11.39 2.84
C ALA A 40 8.70 12.67 2.46
N GLN A 41 8.01 13.75 2.09
CA GLN A 41 8.61 15.00 1.62
C GLN A 41 9.63 15.60 2.61
N PRO A 42 9.36 15.71 3.93
CA PRO A 42 10.34 16.28 4.87
C PRO A 42 11.63 15.44 4.91
N LEU A 43 11.49 14.11 4.94
CA LEU A 43 12.61 13.18 5.00
C LEU A 43 13.42 13.17 3.70
N PHE A 44 12.73 13.27 2.56
CA PHE A 44 13.35 13.36 1.24
C PHE A 44 14.12 14.66 1.06
N ARG A 45 13.49 15.81 1.36
CA ARG A 45 14.11 17.14 1.22
C ARG A 45 15.30 17.36 2.14
N ALA A 46 15.35 16.69 3.28
CA ALA A 46 16.51 16.70 4.16
C ALA A 46 17.77 16.08 3.51
N ARG A 47 17.61 15.30 2.43
CA ARG A 47 18.69 14.53 1.77
C ARG A 47 18.91 14.89 0.32
N PHE A 48 17.86 15.30 -0.39
CA PHE A 48 17.89 15.58 -1.82
C PHE A 48 17.24 16.93 -2.14
N LYS A 49 17.91 17.72 -2.97
CA LYS A 49 17.44 19.06 -3.37
C LYS A 49 16.39 19.03 -4.49
N ALA A 50 16.36 17.97 -5.28
CA ALA A 50 15.50 17.87 -6.46
C ALA A 50 14.80 16.52 -6.53
N GLY A 51 13.52 16.50 -6.93
CA GLY A 51 12.68 15.34 -7.17
C GLY A 51 12.97 14.62 -8.49
N SER A 52 14.26 14.47 -8.84
CA SER A 52 14.65 13.76 -10.07
C SER A 52 14.48 12.25 -9.96
N GLU A 53 14.33 11.55 -11.12
CA GLU A 53 14.30 10.08 -11.18
C GLU A 53 15.37 9.45 -10.29
N GLN A 54 16.62 9.89 -10.46
CA GLN A 54 17.75 9.33 -9.74
C GLN A 54 17.62 9.49 -8.22
N ASN A 55 17.24 10.67 -7.76
CA ASN A 55 17.13 10.96 -6.32
C ASN A 55 15.99 10.21 -5.67
N VAL A 56 14.81 10.20 -6.31
CA VAL A 56 13.63 9.48 -5.82
C VAL A 56 13.90 7.98 -5.74
N LEU A 57 14.47 7.39 -6.79
CA LEU A 57 14.77 5.97 -6.80
C LEU A 57 15.89 5.60 -5.82
N LYS A 58 16.92 6.43 -5.68
CA LYS A 58 17.95 6.22 -4.66
C LYS A 58 17.34 6.24 -3.25
N PHE A 59 16.43 7.17 -2.99
CA PHE A 59 15.74 7.27 -1.70
C PHE A 59 14.86 6.05 -1.40
N LEU A 60 14.07 5.60 -2.37
CA LEU A 60 13.11 4.51 -2.15
C LEU A 60 13.72 3.10 -2.24
N ILE A 61 14.77 2.92 -3.07
CA ILE A 61 15.34 1.60 -3.35
C ILE A 61 16.61 1.34 -2.54
N ALA A 62 17.45 2.37 -2.29
CA ALA A 62 18.80 2.16 -1.76
C ALA A 62 19.07 2.82 -0.40
N ASP A 63 18.24 3.76 0.06
CA ASP A 63 18.44 4.44 1.33
C ASP A 63 17.84 3.62 2.50
N ASP A 64 18.70 3.08 3.35
CA ASP A 64 18.32 2.26 4.52
C ASP A 64 17.72 3.08 5.69
N LYS A 65 17.78 4.41 5.61
CA LYS A 65 17.22 5.33 6.61
C LYS A 65 15.89 5.95 6.16
N ALA A 66 15.47 5.73 4.93
CA ALA A 66 14.17 6.17 4.44
C ALA A 66 13.07 5.23 4.95
N SER A 67 12.28 5.67 5.92
CA SER A 67 11.26 4.83 6.60
C SER A 67 10.19 4.27 5.65
N CYS A 68 9.97 4.91 4.50
CA CYS A 68 9.11 4.44 3.41
C CYS A 68 9.85 3.60 2.35
N GLY A 69 11.19 3.53 2.43
CA GLY A 69 12.03 2.81 1.47
C GLY A 69 12.04 1.29 1.69
N ILE A 70 12.37 0.57 0.62
CA ILE A 70 12.44 -0.89 0.62
C ILE A 70 13.45 -1.42 1.65
N PRO A 71 14.72 -0.93 1.74
CA PRO A 71 15.69 -1.48 2.67
C PRO A 71 15.27 -1.34 4.13
N PHE A 72 14.73 -0.18 4.52
CA PHE A 72 14.24 0.05 5.88
C PHE A 72 13.09 -0.91 6.23
N ALA A 73 12.10 -1.00 5.35
CA ALA A 73 10.93 -1.84 5.59
C ALA A 73 11.29 -3.34 5.68
N VAL A 74 12.19 -3.82 4.83
CA VAL A 74 12.69 -5.20 4.88
C VAL A 74 13.47 -5.48 6.16
N LYS A 75 14.35 -4.55 6.59
CA LYS A 75 15.08 -4.66 7.86
C LYS A 75 14.12 -4.72 9.05
N ALA A 76 13.11 -3.87 9.07
CA ALA A 76 12.10 -3.85 10.13
C ALA A 76 11.24 -5.13 10.12
N ALA A 77 10.86 -5.65 8.94
CA ALA A 77 10.18 -6.93 8.83
C ALA A 77 11.01 -8.09 9.38
N ARG A 78 12.30 -8.12 9.05
CA ARG A 78 13.24 -9.13 9.55
C ARG A 78 13.36 -9.07 11.08
N GLU A 79 13.46 -7.88 11.65
CA GLU A 79 13.53 -7.71 13.10
C GLU A 79 12.25 -8.18 13.79
N ASN A 80 11.08 -7.86 13.24
CA ASN A 80 9.81 -8.35 13.78
C ASN A 80 9.74 -9.89 13.77
N VAL A 81 10.12 -10.54 12.66
CA VAL A 81 10.14 -12.02 12.59
C VAL A 81 11.17 -12.60 13.57
N ARG A 82 12.33 -11.95 13.72
CA ARG A 82 13.36 -12.38 14.66
C ARG A 82 12.86 -12.44 16.11
N THR A 83 12.04 -11.47 16.51
CA THR A 83 11.50 -11.34 17.87
C THR A 83 10.25 -12.17 18.13
N THR A 84 9.65 -12.79 17.09
CA THR A 84 8.41 -13.57 17.18
C THR A 84 8.55 -14.99 16.60
N ARG A 85 9.76 -15.54 16.62
CA ARG A 85 10.05 -16.87 16.04
C ARG A 85 9.26 -18.00 16.67
N ASP A 86 8.92 -17.89 17.94
CA ASP A 86 8.20 -18.85 18.73
C ASP A 86 6.74 -19.06 18.27
N VAL A 87 6.18 -18.07 17.55
CA VAL A 87 4.80 -18.13 17.03
C VAL A 87 4.71 -18.22 15.50
N LEU A 88 5.86 -18.28 14.81
CA LEU A 88 5.93 -18.32 13.35
C LEU A 88 6.54 -19.63 12.86
N PRO A 89 6.17 -20.10 11.65
CA PRO A 89 6.88 -21.20 10.99
C PRO A 89 8.38 -20.89 10.84
N GLU A 90 9.24 -21.88 10.99
CA GLU A 90 10.69 -21.72 10.87
C GLU A 90 11.10 -21.15 9.50
N GLU A 91 10.42 -21.59 8.45
CA GLU A 91 10.62 -21.14 7.08
C GLU A 91 10.32 -19.63 6.91
N ALA A 92 9.48 -19.05 7.77
CA ALA A 92 9.20 -17.61 7.73
C ALA A 92 10.45 -16.78 8.05
N TRP A 93 11.27 -17.24 8.98
CA TRP A 93 12.56 -16.63 9.27
C TRP A 93 13.53 -16.76 8.10
N GLU A 94 13.64 -17.94 7.51
CA GLU A 94 14.53 -18.20 6.38
C GLU A 94 14.17 -17.26 5.21
N LEU A 95 12.91 -17.24 4.79
CA LEU A 95 12.44 -16.42 3.67
C LEU A 95 12.61 -14.91 3.92
N VAL A 96 12.34 -14.41 5.12
CA VAL A 96 12.51 -12.99 5.44
C VAL A 96 13.99 -12.64 5.51
N ASN A 97 14.84 -13.51 6.02
CA ASN A 97 16.28 -13.30 6.03
C ASN A 97 16.86 -13.32 4.62
N GLU A 98 16.43 -14.23 3.75
CA GLU A 98 16.80 -14.25 2.32
C GLU A 98 16.38 -12.98 1.60
N LEU A 99 15.17 -12.48 1.84
CA LEU A 99 14.71 -11.20 1.31
C LEU A 99 15.63 -10.06 1.76
N HIS A 100 16.00 -10.04 3.05
CA HIS A 100 16.91 -9.03 3.61
C HIS A 100 18.28 -9.06 2.94
N LEU A 101 18.91 -10.24 2.86
CA LEU A 101 20.22 -10.41 2.22
C LEU A 101 20.17 -10.03 0.73
N PHE A 102 19.11 -10.40 0.03
CA PHE A 102 18.91 -10.03 -1.37
C PHE A 102 18.86 -8.50 -1.53
N VAL A 103 18.06 -7.81 -0.71
CA VAL A 103 17.94 -6.34 -0.77
C VAL A 103 19.28 -5.69 -0.41
N GLU A 104 19.96 -6.14 0.63
CA GLU A 104 21.27 -5.63 1.03
C GLU A 104 22.32 -5.75 -0.09
N ALA A 105 22.34 -6.86 -0.79
CA ALA A 105 23.29 -7.10 -1.88
C ALA A 105 22.98 -6.32 -3.18
N HIS A 106 21.72 -6.06 -3.49
CA HIS A 106 21.32 -5.59 -4.83
C HIS A 106 20.74 -4.18 -4.87
N ALA A 107 20.23 -3.61 -3.76
CA ALA A 107 19.55 -2.32 -3.73
C ALA A 107 20.42 -1.16 -4.24
N GLY A 108 21.72 -1.16 -3.93
CA GLY A 108 22.66 -0.12 -4.38
C GLY A 108 22.76 0.01 -5.90
N ASN A 109 22.65 -1.10 -6.63
CA ASN A 109 22.73 -1.15 -8.09
C ASN A 109 21.36 -1.08 -8.78
N ALA A 110 20.27 -1.22 -8.02
CA ALA A 110 18.91 -1.32 -8.55
C ALA A 110 18.25 0.05 -8.82
N SER A 111 18.83 1.16 -8.36
CA SER A 111 18.36 2.50 -8.73
C SER A 111 18.57 2.82 -10.22
N GLY A 112 19.50 2.12 -10.89
CA GLY A 112 19.75 2.21 -12.34
C GLY A 112 18.70 1.45 -13.15
N ARG A 113 18.43 1.93 -14.40
CA ARG A 113 17.39 1.37 -15.29
C ARG A 113 17.57 -0.12 -15.60
N ARG A 114 18.83 -0.58 -15.76
CA ARG A 114 19.15 -1.95 -16.20
C ARG A 114 18.68 -3.02 -15.21
N ASN A 115 18.85 -2.78 -13.90
CA ASN A 115 18.63 -3.80 -12.86
C ASN A 115 17.33 -3.57 -12.09
N ARG A 116 16.68 -2.43 -12.28
CA ARG A 116 15.51 -1.99 -11.53
C ARG A 116 14.34 -2.96 -11.63
N HIS A 117 13.99 -3.34 -12.85
CA HIS A 117 12.85 -4.21 -13.10
C HIS A 117 12.98 -5.55 -12.39
N ASP A 118 14.13 -6.21 -12.54
CA ASP A 118 14.40 -7.52 -11.96
C ASP A 118 14.45 -7.45 -10.43
N PHE A 119 15.10 -6.42 -9.87
CA PHE A 119 15.14 -6.19 -8.44
C PHE A 119 13.73 -6.02 -7.85
N LEU A 120 12.92 -5.12 -8.42
CA LEU A 120 11.56 -4.85 -7.92
C LEU A 120 10.65 -6.08 -8.08
N SER A 121 10.79 -6.83 -9.17
CA SER A 121 10.05 -8.07 -9.40
C SER A 121 10.41 -9.13 -8.38
N GLU A 122 11.69 -9.31 -8.09
CA GLU A 122 12.16 -10.28 -7.11
C GLU A 122 11.72 -9.89 -5.69
N VAL A 123 11.83 -8.62 -5.31
CA VAL A 123 11.32 -8.13 -4.00
C VAL A 123 9.83 -8.45 -3.85
N LYS A 124 9.02 -8.18 -4.87
CA LYS A 124 7.59 -8.51 -4.82
C LYS A 124 7.33 -10.00 -4.70
N SER A 125 8.03 -10.82 -5.50
CA SER A 125 7.88 -12.28 -5.49
C SER A 125 8.22 -12.86 -4.13
N ARG A 126 9.31 -12.42 -3.49
CA ARG A 126 9.70 -12.87 -2.14
C ARG A 126 8.67 -12.43 -1.09
N CYS A 127 8.17 -11.21 -1.14
CA CYS A 127 7.08 -10.76 -0.25
C CYS A 127 5.81 -11.62 -0.42
N GLN A 128 5.45 -11.97 -1.66
CA GLN A 128 4.31 -12.84 -1.95
C GLN A 128 4.52 -14.27 -1.44
N MET A 129 5.73 -14.80 -1.55
CA MET A 129 6.10 -16.13 -1.04
C MET A 129 5.94 -16.16 0.49
N ILE A 130 6.46 -15.17 1.20
CA ILE A 130 6.32 -15.07 2.67
C ILE A 130 4.84 -14.97 3.05
N ASN A 131 4.07 -14.11 2.39
CA ASN A 131 2.63 -13.97 2.64
C ASN A 131 1.87 -15.28 2.35
N GLY A 132 2.27 -16.02 1.31
CA GLY A 132 1.71 -17.32 0.96
C GLY A 132 2.00 -18.37 2.04
N LEU A 133 3.24 -18.46 2.53
CA LEU A 133 3.63 -19.33 3.63
C LEU A 133 2.80 -19.03 4.88
N LEU A 134 2.78 -17.78 5.34
CA LEU A 134 2.00 -17.38 6.52
C LEU A 134 0.51 -17.68 6.36
N GLY A 135 -0.02 -17.45 5.15
CA GLY A 135 -1.40 -17.77 4.82
C GLY A 135 -1.74 -19.26 4.82
N ALA A 136 -0.80 -20.12 4.46
CA ALA A 136 -1.01 -21.56 4.33
C ALA A 136 -0.68 -22.34 5.61
N SER A 137 0.32 -21.90 6.40
CA SER A 137 0.91 -22.68 7.48
C SER A 137 0.49 -22.25 8.88
N LEU A 138 0.13 -20.97 9.10
CA LEU A 138 -0.25 -20.50 10.43
C LEU A 138 -1.62 -21.02 10.86
N PRO A 139 -1.76 -21.52 12.10
CA PRO A 139 -3.05 -21.71 12.75
C PRO A 139 -3.88 -20.43 12.72
N ARG A 140 -5.22 -20.55 12.68
CA ARG A 140 -6.13 -19.39 12.64
C ARG A 140 -6.40 -18.85 14.06
N ASP A 141 -5.34 -18.68 14.83
CA ASP A 141 -5.29 -18.16 16.20
C ASP A 141 -5.11 -16.63 16.25
N HIS A 142 -4.77 -16.11 17.43
CA HIS A 142 -4.53 -14.70 17.66
C HIS A 142 -3.33 -14.18 16.87
N ALA A 143 -2.23 -14.95 16.77
CA ALA A 143 -1.02 -14.55 16.02
C ALA A 143 -1.36 -14.31 14.55
N TYR A 144 -2.07 -15.24 13.92
CA TYR A 144 -2.57 -15.05 12.56
C TYR A 144 -3.48 -13.83 12.43
N GLY A 145 -4.40 -13.63 13.40
CA GLY A 145 -5.30 -12.48 13.43
C GLY A 145 -4.56 -11.15 13.42
N PHE A 146 -3.52 -11.00 14.25
CA PHE A 146 -2.69 -9.80 14.30
C PHE A 146 -1.89 -9.57 13.02
N ILE A 147 -1.29 -10.62 12.44
CA ILE A 147 -0.58 -10.52 11.17
C ILE A 147 -1.53 -10.04 10.07
N LYS A 148 -2.72 -10.63 10.00
CA LYS A 148 -3.74 -10.26 9.01
C LYS A 148 -4.24 -8.83 9.21
N LEU A 149 -4.52 -8.40 10.46
CA LEU A 149 -4.92 -7.03 10.77
C LEU A 149 -3.84 -6.02 10.38
N GLY A 150 -2.58 -6.28 10.73
CA GLY A 150 -1.47 -5.42 10.35
C GLY A 150 -1.33 -5.26 8.84
N ARG A 151 -1.48 -6.35 8.09
CA ARG A 151 -1.46 -6.32 6.63
C ARG A 151 -2.66 -5.54 6.05
N LEU A 152 -3.86 -5.75 6.58
CA LEU A 152 -5.06 -5.05 6.13
C LEU A 152 -4.96 -3.54 6.36
N VAL A 153 -4.49 -3.11 7.53
CA VAL A 153 -4.29 -1.68 7.84
C VAL A 153 -3.27 -1.04 6.91
N GLU A 154 -2.12 -1.68 6.67
CA GLU A 154 -1.10 -1.14 5.77
C GLU A 154 -1.59 -1.08 4.32
N CYS A 155 -2.33 -2.11 3.88
CA CYS A 155 -2.94 -2.14 2.55
C CYS A 155 -3.94 -1.01 2.35
N ALA A 156 -4.78 -0.72 3.37
CA ALA A 156 -5.74 0.38 3.31
C ALA A 156 -5.06 1.75 3.34
N ASP A 157 -4.03 1.94 4.18
CA ASP A 157 -3.24 3.16 4.25
C ASP A 157 -2.57 3.46 2.90
N MET A 158 -1.91 2.48 2.30
CA MET A 158 -1.27 2.66 0.99
C MET A 158 -2.30 2.89 -0.13
N THR A 159 -3.43 2.18 -0.11
CA THR A 159 -4.48 2.39 -1.11
C THR A 159 -5.04 3.80 -1.05
N THR A 160 -5.35 4.30 0.14
CA THR A 160 -5.88 5.67 0.30
C THR A 160 -4.85 6.72 -0.13
N ARG A 161 -3.58 6.58 0.20
CA ARG A 161 -2.50 7.49 -0.25
C ARG A 161 -2.34 7.51 -1.78
N ILE A 162 -2.35 6.35 -2.43
CA ILE A 162 -2.28 6.26 -3.89
C ILE A 162 -3.50 6.90 -4.54
N MET A 163 -4.68 6.73 -3.94
CA MET A 163 -5.91 7.34 -4.45
C MET A 163 -5.94 8.85 -4.22
N ASP A 164 -5.49 9.32 -3.08
CA ASP A 164 -5.46 10.75 -2.76
C ASP A 164 -4.57 11.53 -3.74
N VAL A 165 -3.28 11.21 -3.73
CA VAL A 165 -2.29 11.95 -4.53
C VAL A 165 -2.35 11.54 -6.01
N GLY A 166 -2.41 10.23 -6.29
CA GLY A 166 -2.36 9.73 -7.67
C GLY A 166 -3.64 10.05 -8.46
N ALA A 167 -4.82 9.78 -7.89
CA ALA A 167 -6.08 10.09 -8.54
C ALA A 167 -6.35 11.61 -8.54
N GLY A 168 -5.97 12.32 -7.46
CA GLY A 168 -6.04 13.77 -7.38
C GLY A 168 -5.27 14.44 -8.53
N ASP A 169 -4.01 14.06 -8.75
CA ASP A 169 -3.18 14.58 -9.85
C ASP A 169 -3.82 14.32 -11.23
N ILE A 170 -4.36 13.11 -11.46
CA ILE A 170 -5.05 12.77 -12.71
C ILE A 170 -6.28 13.67 -12.91
N MET A 171 -7.10 13.84 -11.86
CA MET A 171 -8.32 14.63 -11.93
C MET A 171 -8.05 16.13 -12.13
N GLU A 172 -6.98 16.67 -11.55
CA GLU A 172 -6.55 18.06 -11.77
C GLU A 172 -6.03 18.33 -13.17
N ARG A 173 -5.47 17.31 -13.82
CA ARG A 173 -4.99 17.34 -15.21
C ARG A 173 -6.08 17.04 -16.22
N ALA A 174 -7.24 16.56 -15.79
CA ALA A 174 -8.31 16.14 -16.67
C ALA A 174 -8.66 17.22 -17.70
N GLY A 175 -8.79 16.81 -18.94
CA GLY A 175 -9.07 17.70 -20.07
C GLY A 175 -7.84 18.37 -20.70
N ARG A 176 -6.67 18.41 -20.05
CA ARG A 176 -5.44 18.92 -20.69
C ARG A 176 -4.84 17.91 -21.67
N PHE A 177 -4.98 16.63 -21.35
CA PHE A 177 -4.44 15.51 -22.12
C PHE A 177 -5.42 14.34 -22.16
N GLY A 178 -6.69 14.56 -22.38
CA GLY A 178 -7.77 13.56 -22.23
C GLY A 178 -7.53 12.21 -22.93
N ALA A 179 -6.67 12.16 -23.94
CA ALA A 179 -6.29 10.90 -24.60
C ALA A 179 -5.40 9.99 -23.72
N ILE A 180 -4.76 10.52 -22.66
CA ILE A 180 -3.87 9.74 -21.78
C ILE A 180 -4.51 9.37 -20.43
N ASP A 181 -5.68 9.92 -20.10
CA ASP A 181 -6.38 9.62 -18.84
C ASP A 181 -6.53 8.11 -18.59
N PRO A 182 -6.92 7.28 -19.59
CA PRO A 182 -6.99 5.83 -19.39
C PRO A 182 -5.65 5.18 -19.04
N LEU A 183 -4.51 5.72 -19.55
CA LEU A 183 -3.16 5.23 -19.21
C LEU A 183 -2.82 5.57 -17.75
N LEU A 184 -3.13 6.78 -17.31
CA LEU A 184 -2.90 7.24 -15.94
C LEU A 184 -3.73 6.41 -14.94
N TRP A 185 -5.03 6.25 -15.18
CA TRP A 185 -5.89 5.37 -14.36
C TRP A 185 -5.44 3.92 -14.42
N GLY A 186 -4.97 3.44 -15.58
CA GLY A 186 -4.41 2.10 -15.74
C GLY A 186 -3.15 1.90 -14.87
N ALA A 187 -2.25 2.86 -14.83
CA ALA A 187 -1.06 2.82 -13.98
C ALA A 187 -1.42 2.84 -12.48
N LEU A 188 -2.41 3.65 -12.10
CA LEU A 188 -2.93 3.66 -10.73
C LEU A 188 -3.50 2.29 -10.33
N LEU A 189 -4.33 1.69 -11.18
CA LEU A 189 -4.84 0.33 -10.96
C LEU A 189 -3.71 -0.71 -10.90
N GLN A 190 -2.64 -0.56 -11.69
CA GLN A 190 -1.46 -1.42 -11.61
C GLN A 190 -0.70 -1.23 -10.28
N ALA A 191 -0.51 0.00 -9.81
CA ALA A 191 0.10 0.30 -8.51
C ALA A 191 -0.66 -0.37 -7.36
N LEU A 192 -1.98 -0.49 -7.47
CA LEU A 192 -2.86 -1.18 -6.52
C LEU A 192 -3.00 -2.70 -6.76
N SER A 193 -2.31 -3.29 -7.76
CA SER A 193 -2.59 -4.67 -8.22
C SER A 193 -4.06 -4.90 -8.61
N ALA A 194 -4.75 -3.87 -9.02
CA ALA A 194 -6.18 -3.86 -9.27
C ALA A 194 -6.56 -4.16 -10.73
N ALA A 195 -5.64 -3.94 -11.68
CA ALA A 195 -5.93 -3.93 -13.11
C ALA A 195 -6.61 -5.22 -13.63
N ALA A 196 -6.17 -6.40 -13.20
CA ALA A 196 -6.79 -7.66 -13.63
C ALA A 196 -8.16 -7.89 -12.98
N ALA A 197 -8.32 -7.54 -11.71
CA ALA A 197 -9.58 -7.66 -10.99
C ALA A 197 -10.61 -6.64 -11.51
N TYR A 198 -10.18 -5.42 -11.79
CA TYR A 198 -11.01 -4.38 -12.41
C TYR A 198 -11.56 -4.85 -13.77
N ARG A 199 -10.69 -5.34 -14.68
CA ARG A 199 -11.14 -5.84 -15.99
C ARG A 199 -12.15 -6.97 -15.90
N ARG A 200 -12.04 -7.81 -14.88
CA ARG A 200 -12.96 -8.93 -14.67
C ARG A 200 -14.29 -8.50 -14.05
N GLU A 201 -14.30 -7.53 -13.13
CA GLU A 201 -15.49 -7.11 -12.39
C GLU A 201 -16.23 -5.97 -13.11
N VAL A 202 -15.51 -5.03 -13.72
CA VAL A 202 -16.05 -3.82 -14.34
C VAL A 202 -16.00 -3.90 -15.87
N GLY A 203 -14.83 -4.26 -16.44
CA GLY A 203 -14.65 -4.34 -17.89
C GLY A 203 -13.29 -3.78 -18.35
N PRO A 204 -13.02 -3.81 -19.67
CA PRO A 204 -11.74 -3.40 -20.23
C PRO A 204 -11.55 -1.88 -20.31
N ILE A 205 -12.65 -1.10 -20.30
CA ILE A 205 -12.61 0.36 -20.40
C ILE A 205 -12.39 0.92 -18.99
N ILE A 206 -11.39 1.81 -18.87
CA ILE A 206 -11.06 2.41 -17.59
C ILE A 206 -11.57 3.85 -17.58
N GLU A 207 -12.58 4.08 -16.75
CA GLU A 207 -13.17 5.40 -16.51
C GLU A 207 -13.01 5.78 -15.05
N LYS A 208 -12.90 7.08 -14.77
CA LYS A 208 -12.70 7.66 -13.43
C LYS A 208 -13.70 7.08 -12.41
N ASP A 209 -14.99 7.27 -12.65
CA ASP A 209 -16.03 6.93 -11.68
C ASP A 209 -16.11 5.41 -11.44
N ALA A 210 -15.94 4.62 -12.49
CA ALA A 210 -15.88 3.16 -12.40
C ALA A 210 -14.65 2.70 -11.61
N ALA A 211 -13.48 3.34 -11.80
CA ALA A 211 -12.26 3.03 -11.04
C ALA A 211 -12.40 3.41 -9.56
N LEU A 212 -12.95 4.59 -9.27
CA LEU A 212 -13.23 5.03 -7.90
C LEU A 212 -14.21 4.07 -7.20
N ASN A 213 -15.35 3.77 -7.83
CA ASN A 213 -16.33 2.83 -7.30
C ASN A 213 -15.71 1.45 -7.03
N PHE A 214 -14.90 0.93 -7.95
CA PHE A 214 -14.24 -0.35 -7.77
C PHE A 214 -13.28 -0.35 -6.57
N ILE A 215 -12.41 0.66 -6.46
CA ILE A 215 -11.43 0.73 -5.37
C ILE A 215 -12.10 0.95 -4.01
N PHE A 216 -13.14 1.76 -3.94
CA PHE A 216 -13.81 1.98 -2.66
C PHE A 216 -14.84 0.89 -2.31
N LEU A 217 -15.61 0.40 -3.27
CA LEU A 217 -16.84 -0.35 -3.01
C LEU A 217 -16.85 -1.82 -3.47
N SER A 218 -15.82 -2.33 -4.19
CA SER A 218 -15.76 -3.75 -4.51
C SER A 218 -15.76 -4.59 -3.23
N SER A 219 -16.63 -5.59 -3.17
CA SER A 219 -16.70 -6.52 -2.05
C SER A 219 -15.73 -7.70 -2.18
N THR A 220 -15.16 -7.90 -3.34
CA THR A 220 -14.32 -9.05 -3.68
C THR A 220 -12.83 -8.71 -3.79
N PHE A 221 -12.52 -7.48 -4.16
CA PHE A 221 -11.14 -7.05 -4.37
C PHE A 221 -10.41 -6.81 -3.03
N PRO A 222 -9.29 -7.51 -2.74
CA PRO A 222 -8.63 -7.49 -1.42
C PRO A 222 -8.07 -6.13 -0.98
N ARG A 223 -7.89 -5.19 -1.92
CA ARG A 223 -7.39 -3.83 -1.62
C ARG A 223 -8.48 -2.77 -1.65
N SER A 224 -9.75 -3.15 -1.86
CA SER A 224 -10.84 -2.19 -1.75
C SER A 224 -11.11 -1.81 -0.29
N MET A 225 -11.61 -0.61 -0.08
CA MET A 225 -11.94 -0.12 1.26
C MET A 225 -13.09 -0.92 1.88
N LYS A 226 -14.06 -1.33 1.10
CA LYS A 226 -15.17 -2.18 1.57
C LYS A 226 -14.70 -3.56 2.00
N TYR A 227 -13.80 -4.17 1.24
CA TYR A 227 -13.17 -5.45 1.61
C TYR A 227 -12.36 -5.30 2.90
N PHE A 228 -11.53 -4.26 2.98
CA PHE A 228 -10.75 -3.94 4.18
C PHE A 228 -11.62 -3.87 5.43
N VAL A 229 -12.67 -3.06 5.40
CA VAL A 229 -13.58 -2.87 6.55
C VAL A 229 -14.25 -4.19 6.95
N ARG A 230 -14.71 -4.97 5.98
CA ARG A 230 -15.34 -6.27 6.23
C ARG A 230 -14.36 -7.28 6.87
N GLU A 231 -13.18 -7.43 6.30
CA GLU A 231 -12.21 -8.40 6.81
C GLU A 231 -11.61 -7.97 8.15
N THR A 232 -11.35 -6.68 8.34
CA THR A 232 -10.90 -6.13 9.63
C THR A 232 -11.92 -6.40 10.74
N ARG A 233 -13.20 -6.13 10.48
CA ARG A 233 -14.27 -6.44 11.41
C ARG A 233 -14.31 -7.93 11.75
N LYS A 234 -14.21 -8.79 10.74
CA LYS A 234 -14.22 -10.26 10.93
C LYS A 234 -13.06 -10.74 11.80
N GLU A 235 -11.86 -10.21 11.62
CA GLU A 235 -10.72 -10.61 12.45
C GLU A 235 -10.83 -10.03 13.86
N LEU A 236 -11.27 -8.78 14.04
CA LEU A 236 -11.47 -8.19 15.36
C LEU A 236 -12.48 -8.97 16.20
N MET A 237 -13.57 -9.46 15.60
CA MET A 237 -14.58 -10.27 16.29
C MET A 237 -14.06 -11.62 16.84
N ARG A 238 -12.86 -12.05 16.42
CA ARG A 238 -12.19 -13.25 16.92
C ARG A 238 -11.27 -12.99 18.10
N LEU A 239 -10.97 -11.72 18.35
CA LEU A 239 -10.07 -11.30 19.43
C LEU A 239 -10.88 -10.90 20.67
N ASN A 240 -10.28 -11.09 21.85
CA ASN A 240 -10.86 -10.58 23.09
C ASN A 240 -10.71 -9.05 23.16
N ASN A 241 -11.53 -8.39 23.97
CA ASN A 241 -11.46 -6.95 24.26
C ASN A 241 -11.54 -6.06 23.00
N HIS A 242 -12.31 -6.46 22.00
CA HIS A 242 -12.35 -5.80 20.67
C HIS A 242 -13.30 -4.59 20.56
N ASP A 243 -14.05 -4.23 21.60
CA ASP A 243 -15.17 -3.27 21.53
C ASP A 243 -14.78 -1.89 20.98
N LEU A 244 -13.64 -1.34 21.41
CA LEU A 244 -13.18 -0.03 20.91
C LEU A 244 -12.80 -0.10 19.43
N ALA A 245 -12.08 -1.15 19.02
CA ALA A 245 -11.68 -1.35 17.65
C ALA A 245 -12.90 -1.64 16.74
N ILE A 246 -13.90 -2.40 17.24
CA ILE A 246 -15.16 -2.62 16.52
C ILE A 246 -15.91 -1.30 16.31
N ARG A 247 -16.01 -0.45 17.33
CA ARG A 247 -16.63 0.88 17.16
C ARG A 247 -15.92 1.73 16.11
N ALA A 248 -14.59 1.65 16.05
CA ALA A 248 -13.80 2.37 15.04
C ALA A 248 -14.06 1.83 13.62
N VAL A 249 -14.03 0.52 13.41
CA VAL A 249 -14.31 -0.06 12.09
C VAL A 249 -15.75 0.16 11.63
N GLU A 250 -16.73 0.21 12.56
CA GLU A 250 -18.12 0.52 12.23
C GLU A 250 -18.31 1.98 11.78
N ARG A 251 -17.48 2.93 12.24
CA ARG A 251 -17.46 4.30 11.69
C ARG A 251 -17.02 4.30 10.23
N LEU A 252 -15.93 3.60 9.90
CA LEU A 252 -15.47 3.42 8.52
C LEU A 252 -16.55 2.76 7.65
N ARG A 253 -17.21 1.72 8.16
CA ARG A 253 -18.31 1.04 7.44
C ARG A 253 -19.45 1.99 7.10
N ARG A 254 -19.92 2.78 8.07
CA ARG A 254 -21.00 3.76 7.85
C ARG A 254 -20.60 4.82 6.80
N ARG A 255 -19.34 5.25 6.80
CA ARG A 255 -18.83 6.21 5.82
C ARG A 255 -18.88 5.62 4.40
N LEU A 256 -18.40 4.40 4.21
CA LEU A 256 -18.46 3.71 2.91
C LEU A 256 -19.89 3.45 2.44
N THR A 257 -20.83 3.18 3.35
CA THR A 257 -22.25 2.98 2.98
C THR A 257 -22.91 4.25 2.46
N ARG A 258 -22.40 5.42 2.84
CA ARG A 258 -22.91 6.74 2.41
C ARG A 258 -22.12 7.32 1.25
N LEU A 259 -21.09 6.60 0.78
CA LEU A 259 -20.25 7.07 -0.31
C LEU A 259 -21.05 7.02 -1.61
N ASP A 260 -21.13 8.18 -2.24
CA ASP A 260 -21.43 8.34 -3.66
C ASP A 260 -20.12 8.78 -4.33
N ALA A 261 -19.46 7.83 -4.99
CA ALA A 261 -18.17 8.09 -5.65
C ALA A 261 -18.36 8.64 -7.08
N GLU A 262 -19.59 8.64 -7.58
CA GLU A 262 -19.91 9.22 -8.88
C GLU A 262 -19.76 10.74 -8.79
N HIS A 263 -19.09 11.30 -9.79
CA HIS A 263 -18.90 12.76 -9.93
C HIS A 263 -17.99 13.44 -8.89
N PHE A 264 -17.17 12.71 -8.13
CA PHE A 264 -16.18 13.37 -7.28
C PHE A 264 -15.32 14.36 -8.07
N THR A 265 -15.20 15.58 -7.53
CA THR A 265 -14.10 16.49 -7.86
C THR A 265 -12.81 16.06 -7.12
N SER A 266 -11.65 16.57 -7.55
CA SER A 266 -10.38 16.31 -6.86
C SER A 266 -10.45 16.72 -5.38
N GLY A 267 -11.00 17.89 -5.07
CA GLY A 267 -11.13 18.36 -3.69
C GLY A 267 -12.08 17.53 -2.83
N GLU A 268 -13.19 17.04 -3.39
CA GLU A 268 -14.11 16.14 -2.68
C GLU A 268 -13.49 14.78 -2.40
N LEU A 269 -12.74 14.23 -3.36
CA LEU A 269 -12.00 13.00 -3.19
C LEU A 269 -10.96 13.15 -2.07
N HIS A 270 -10.15 14.21 -2.11
CA HIS A 270 -9.17 14.53 -1.09
C HIS A 270 -9.79 14.64 0.30
N GLY A 271 -10.83 15.46 0.47
CA GLY A 271 -11.52 15.59 1.76
C GLY A 271 -12.13 14.29 2.26
N TYR A 272 -12.64 13.44 1.36
CA TYR A 272 -13.16 12.13 1.72
C TYR A 272 -12.05 11.20 2.22
N ILE A 273 -10.90 11.19 1.55
CA ILE A 273 -9.76 10.33 1.90
C ILE A 273 -9.11 10.80 3.20
N ASP A 274 -8.92 12.09 3.41
CA ASP A 274 -8.38 12.65 4.66
C ASP A 274 -9.18 12.18 5.87
N ASP A 275 -10.50 12.33 5.81
CA ASP A 275 -11.38 11.84 6.88
C ASP A 275 -11.32 10.32 7.06
N PHE A 276 -11.12 9.56 5.96
CA PHE A 276 -10.97 8.12 6.03
C PHE A 276 -9.65 7.74 6.71
N GLN A 277 -8.56 8.42 6.39
CA GLN A 277 -7.24 8.21 7.00
C GLN A 277 -7.23 8.57 8.49
N LEU A 278 -7.91 9.64 8.91
CA LEU A 278 -8.10 9.98 10.33
C LEU A 278 -8.83 8.86 11.07
N GLN A 279 -9.86 8.28 10.46
CA GLN A 279 -10.58 7.14 11.06
C GLN A 279 -9.73 5.86 11.06
N LEU A 280 -8.89 5.65 10.05
CA LEU A 280 -7.95 4.52 9.99
C LEU A 280 -6.90 4.63 11.12
N THR A 281 -6.36 5.83 11.34
CA THR A 281 -5.47 6.13 12.47
C THR A 281 -6.15 5.88 13.81
N SER A 282 -7.42 6.30 13.95
CA SER A 282 -8.22 6.03 15.15
C SER A 282 -8.45 4.53 15.37
N LEU A 283 -8.64 3.76 14.31
CA LEU A 283 -8.75 2.30 14.38
C LEU A 283 -7.43 1.66 14.82
N ASP A 284 -6.31 2.07 14.24
CA ASP A 284 -4.98 1.57 14.62
C ASP A 284 -4.68 1.86 16.10
N ALA A 285 -4.96 3.07 16.57
CA ALA A 285 -4.83 3.43 17.99
C ALA A 285 -5.75 2.59 18.91
N ALA A 286 -6.98 2.32 18.48
CA ALA A 286 -7.89 1.47 19.23
C ALA A 286 -7.40 0.01 19.31
N ILE A 287 -6.83 -0.52 18.24
CA ILE A 287 -6.20 -1.85 18.23
C ILE A 287 -5.02 -1.88 19.19
N GLN A 288 -4.16 -0.86 19.17
CA GLN A 288 -3.00 -0.78 20.06
C GLN A 288 -3.41 -0.69 21.52
N ALA A 289 -4.35 0.20 21.86
CA ALA A 289 -4.77 0.44 23.24
C ALA A 289 -5.47 -0.75 23.88
N THR A 290 -6.18 -1.58 23.11
CA THR A 290 -7.03 -2.65 23.64
C THR A 290 -6.40 -4.04 23.57
N LEU A 291 -5.51 -4.25 22.60
CA LEU A 291 -4.97 -5.58 22.33
C LEU A 291 -3.48 -5.71 22.70
N PHE A 292 -2.78 -4.59 22.92
CA PHE A 292 -1.35 -4.57 23.28
C PHE A 292 -1.04 -3.83 24.59
N SER A 293 -2.03 -3.25 25.31
CA SER A 293 -1.79 -2.65 26.62
C SER A 293 -1.73 -3.73 27.70
N TRP A 294 -0.61 -3.82 28.42
CA TRP A 294 -0.37 -4.75 29.53
C TRP A 294 -1.07 -4.33 30.82
N GLU A 295 -1.78 -3.19 30.84
CA GLU A 295 -2.38 -2.62 32.06
C GLU A 295 -3.71 -3.27 32.48
N ASN A 296 -4.24 -4.24 31.72
CA ASN A 296 -5.52 -4.89 31.98
C ASN A 296 -5.45 -6.44 32.00
N ALA A 297 -4.30 -7.02 32.36
CA ALA A 297 -4.16 -8.47 32.55
C ALA A 297 -4.20 -8.84 34.04
#